data_0d3c3aaaee11c52067c6e7d85e047da3
#
_entry.id   0d3c3aaaee11c52067c6e7d85e047da3
#
_cell.length_a   1.000
_cell.length_b   1.000
_cell.length_c   1.000
_cell.angle_alpha   90.00
_cell.angle_beta   90.00
_cell.angle_gamma   90.00
#
_symmetry.space_group_name_H-M   'P 1'
#
loop_
_entity.id
_entity.type
_entity.pdbx_description
1 polymer ?
#
loop_
_entity_poly.entity_id
_entity_poly.type
_entity_poly.pdbx_seq_one_letter_code
_entity_poly.pdbx_strand_id
1 'polypeptide(L)'
;ANIKNRNGRVYPQEVLEKEVNRYRKEFIDRKRAFGELGHPDGPTVNLERVSHLITRLEPDNKGNYIGEAKITDTPYGKIVKSLIDEGAQLGVSSRGMGTLENKGGTNYVKSDFYLATAADIVADPSAPQAFVNGVMEGKEWIWDNGLLKEKEVSEIQEQIERETRQRK
;
A
#
# COMPACT_ATOMS: atom_id res chain seq x y z
N ALA A 1 -0.92 -8.59 8.02
CA ALA A 1 -1.70 -9.84 8.14
C ALA A 1 -1.81 -10.24 9.61
N ASN A 2 -2.89 -10.89 9.97
CA ASN A 2 -3.15 -11.42 11.32
C ASN A 2 -3.18 -10.38 12.46
N ILE A 3 -3.14 -9.10 12.14
CA ILE A 3 -3.23 -8.01 13.11
C ILE A 3 -4.56 -7.29 12.92
N LYS A 4 -5.24 -7.01 14.03
CA LYS A 4 -6.51 -6.30 14.02
C LYS A 4 -6.31 -4.83 13.66
N ASN A 5 -6.99 -4.34 12.62
CA ASN A 5 -6.92 -2.94 12.22
C ASN A 5 -7.91 -2.07 13.02
N ARG A 6 -7.95 -0.75 12.74
CA ARG A 6 -8.84 0.20 13.41
C ARG A 6 -10.32 -0.08 13.20
N ASN A 7 -10.66 -0.80 12.13
CA ASN A 7 -12.04 -1.21 11.83
C ASN A 7 -12.43 -2.52 12.50
N GLY A 8 -11.56 -3.08 13.33
CA GLY A 8 -11.80 -4.34 14.02
C GLY A 8 -11.68 -5.58 13.14
N ARG A 9 -10.99 -5.47 12.01
CA ARG A 9 -10.82 -6.56 11.04
C ARG A 9 -9.45 -7.19 11.15
N VAL A 10 -9.41 -8.49 10.94
CA VAL A 10 -8.17 -9.25 10.78
C VAL A 10 -8.14 -9.85 9.38
N TYR A 11 -7.03 -9.68 8.70
CA TYR A 11 -6.77 -10.31 7.40
C TYR A 11 -5.90 -11.53 7.62
N PRO A 12 -6.44 -12.76 7.50
CA PRO A 12 -5.62 -13.96 7.61
C PRO A 12 -4.50 -13.95 6.57
N GLN A 13 -3.34 -14.45 6.94
CA GLN A 13 -2.16 -14.40 6.07
C GLN A 13 -2.38 -15.10 4.74
N GLU A 14 -3.04 -16.26 4.76
CA GLU A 14 -3.34 -17.03 3.55
C GLU A 14 -4.22 -16.27 2.57
N VAL A 15 -5.19 -15.54 3.10
CA VAL A 15 -6.10 -14.73 2.29
C VAL A 15 -5.34 -13.57 1.63
N LEU A 16 -4.52 -12.88 2.40
CA LEU A 16 -3.70 -11.78 1.86
C LEU A 16 -2.69 -12.28 0.84
N GLU A 17 -2.00 -13.38 1.13
CA GLU A 17 -0.98 -13.94 0.24
C GLU A 17 -1.56 -14.30 -1.13
N LYS A 18 -2.70 -14.97 -1.13
CA LYS A 18 -3.42 -15.31 -2.37
C LYS A 18 -3.76 -14.06 -3.18
N GLU A 19 -4.33 -13.06 -2.54
CA GLU A 19 -4.77 -11.84 -3.22
C GLU A 19 -3.62 -10.94 -3.64
N VAL A 20 -2.58 -10.85 -2.85
CA VAL A 20 -1.36 -10.10 -3.23
C VAL A 20 -0.73 -10.73 -4.47
N ASN A 21 -0.63 -12.05 -4.52
CA ASN A 21 -0.08 -12.74 -5.69
C ASN A 21 -0.92 -12.49 -6.94
N ARG A 22 -2.25 -12.54 -6.82
CA ARG A 22 -3.16 -12.21 -7.92
C ARG A 22 -2.99 -10.75 -8.35
N TYR A 23 -2.99 -9.82 -7.40
CA TYR A 23 -2.86 -8.39 -7.65
C TYR A 23 -1.54 -8.06 -8.36
N ARG A 24 -0.46 -8.70 -7.95
CA ARG A 24 0.84 -8.53 -8.60
C ARG A 24 0.79 -8.93 -10.07
N LYS A 25 0.23 -10.09 -10.38
CA LYS A 25 0.15 -10.60 -11.75
C LYS A 25 -0.78 -9.79 -12.63
N GLU A 26 -1.95 -9.44 -12.12
CA GLU A 26 -3.00 -8.80 -12.90
C GLU A 26 -2.84 -7.28 -13.01
N PHE A 27 -2.22 -6.65 -12.02
CA PHE A 27 -2.14 -5.20 -11.95
C PHE A 27 -0.71 -4.66 -11.96
N ILE A 28 0.15 -5.09 -11.05
CA ILE A 28 1.50 -4.54 -10.96
C ILE A 28 2.33 -4.91 -12.20
N ASP A 29 2.36 -6.18 -12.56
CA ASP A 29 3.13 -6.65 -13.72
C ASP A 29 2.62 -6.06 -15.03
N ARG A 30 1.35 -5.71 -15.08
CA ARG A 30 0.70 -5.09 -16.23
C ARG A 30 0.70 -3.56 -16.19
N LYS A 31 1.33 -2.96 -15.20
CA LYS A 31 1.40 -1.51 -15.01
C LYS A 31 0.02 -0.86 -14.89
N ARG A 32 -0.87 -1.51 -14.16
CA ARG A 32 -2.25 -1.10 -13.93
C ARG A 32 -2.61 -0.96 -12.45
N ALA A 33 -1.60 -1.00 -11.57
CA ALA A 33 -1.81 -0.94 -10.13
C ALA A 33 -1.93 0.50 -9.65
N PHE A 34 -3.03 1.14 -10.02
CA PHE A 34 -3.30 2.52 -9.68
C PHE A 34 -3.70 2.68 -8.22
N GLY A 35 -3.29 3.78 -7.62
CA GLY A 35 -3.76 4.20 -6.31
C GLY A 35 -4.32 5.62 -6.36
N GLU A 36 -5.27 5.89 -5.49
CA GLU A 36 -5.97 7.17 -5.43
C GLU A 36 -5.61 7.94 -4.17
N LEU A 37 -5.83 9.24 -4.21
CA LEU A 37 -5.76 10.08 -3.03
C LEU A 37 -7.10 10.02 -2.31
N GLY A 38 -7.11 9.48 -1.09
CA GLY A 38 -8.31 9.19 -0.34
C GLY A 38 -8.97 7.88 -0.77
N HIS A 39 -9.97 7.44 -0.03
CA HIS A 39 -10.80 6.28 -0.39
C HIS A 39 -12.07 6.78 -1.07
N PRO A 40 -12.29 6.45 -2.34
CA PRO A 40 -13.59 6.70 -2.97
C PRO A 40 -14.62 5.67 -2.51
N ASP A 41 -15.87 5.92 -2.82
CA ASP A 41 -16.93 4.95 -2.63
C ASP A 41 -16.77 3.80 -3.64
N GLY A 42 -16.72 2.58 -3.15
CA GLY A 42 -16.67 1.38 -3.97
C GLY A 42 -15.25 0.97 -4.41
N PRO A 43 -15.16 -0.19 -5.08
CA PRO A 43 -13.88 -0.81 -5.40
C PRO A 43 -13.27 -0.37 -6.73
N THR A 44 -13.98 0.41 -7.53
CA THR A 44 -13.54 0.82 -8.85
C THR A 44 -12.59 1.99 -8.77
N VAL A 45 -11.46 1.91 -9.49
CA VAL A 45 -10.50 3.00 -9.58
C VAL A 45 -11.03 4.09 -10.51
N ASN A 46 -11.02 5.33 -10.03
CA ASN A 46 -11.30 6.50 -10.85
C ASN A 46 -9.99 7.10 -11.33
N LEU A 47 -9.74 7.01 -12.63
CA LEU A 47 -8.48 7.47 -13.22
C LEU A 47 -8.20 8.96 -13.02
N GLU A 48 -9.25 9.78 -12.89
CA GLU A 48 -9.07 11.22 -12.61
C GLU A 48 -8.46 11.48 -11.25
N ARG A 49 -8.63 10.56 -10.31
CA ARG A 49 -8.17 10.69 -8.94
C ARG A 49 -6.83 9.99 -8.68
N VAL A 50 -6.25 9.35 -9.67
CA VAL A 50 -4.98 8.62 -9.54
C VAL A 50 -3.88 9.57 -9.10
N SER A 51 -3.21 9.21 -8.02
CA SER A 51 -2.09 9.96 -7.46
C SER A 51 -0.78 9.19 -7.52
N HIS A 52 -0.83 7.86 -7.67
CA HIS A 52 0.36 7.03 -7.71
C HIS A 52 0.11 5.71 -8.43
N LEU A 53 1.21 5.10 -8.85
CA LEU A 53 1.23 3.79 -9.49
C LEU A 53 2.09 2.86 -8.65
N ILE A 54 1.52 1.78 -8.17
CA ILE A 54 2.25 0.80 -7.35
C ILE A 54 3.13 -0.03 -8.29
N THR A 55 4.42 -0.04 -8.00
CA THR A 55 5.42 -0.71 -8.85
C THR A 55 5.93 -2.00 -8.24
N ARG A 56 5.79 -2.16 -6.92
CA ARG A 56 6.26 -3.35 -6.22
C ARG A 56 5.42 -3.61 -4.98
N LEU A 57 5.19 -4.88 -4.67
CA LEU A 57 4.52 -5.32 -3.45
C LEU A 57 5.02 -6.72 -3.12
N GLU A 58 5.73 -6.87 -2.01
CA GLU A 58 6.35 -8.12 -1.62
C GLU A 58 6.18 -8.38 -0.13
N PRO A 59 6.07 -9.65 0.30
CA PRO A 59 6.06 -9.98 1.71
C PRO A 59 7.43 -9.75 2.34
N ASP A 60 7.44 -9.32 3.60
CA ASP A 60 8.65 -9.33 4.41
C ASP A 60 8.70 -10.61 5.25
N ASN A 61 9.74 -10.78 6.08
CA ASN A 61 9.92 -11.96 6.91
C ASN A 61 9.07 -11.92 8.20
N LYS A 62 8.29 -10.86 8.42
CA LYS A 62 7.53 -10.63 9.65
C LYS A 62 6.01 -10.68 9.45
N GLY A 63 5.55 -11.17 8.31
CA GLY A 63 4.12 -11.22 7.99
C GLY A 63 3.54 -9.90 7.48
N ASN A 64 4.38 -8.90 7.21
CA ASN A 64 3.97 -7.64 6.62
C ASN A 64 4.31 -7.61 5.13
N TYR A 65 3.89 -6.55 4.46
CA TYR A 65 4.19 -6.33 3.05
C TYR A 65 4.97 -5.03 2.88
N ILE A 66 5.94 -5.06 1.96
CA ILE A 66 6.72 -3.90 1.56
C ILE A 66 6.31 -3.51 0.16
N GLY A 67 6.00 -2.24 -0.06
CA GLY A 67 5.63 -1.73 -1.37
C GLY A 67 6.46 -0.54 -1.80
N GLU A 68 6.48 -0.34 -3.11
CA GLU A 68 7.01 0.84 -3.74
C GLU A 68 5.93 1.41 -4.65
N ALA A 69 5.86 2.72 -4.73
CA ALA A 69 4.95 3.40 -5.63
C ALA A 69 5.62 4.64 -6.22
N LYS A 70 5.27 4.92 -7.45
CA LYS A 70 5.69 6.12 -8.14
C LYS A 70 4.55 7.13 -8.07
N ILE A 71 4.83 8.34 -7.62
CA ILE A 71 3.85 9.42 -7.64
C ILE A 71 3.68 9.89 -9.08
N THR A 72 2.45 9.91 -9.56
CA THR A 72 2.17 10.27 -10.94
C THR A 72 2.15 11.77 -11.13
N ASP A 73 2.49 12.22 -12.35
CA ASP A 73 2.38 13.63 -12.74
C ASP A 73 0.94 13.92 -13.19
N THR A 74 0.02 13.80 -12.24
CA THR A 74 -1.42 14.00 -12.41
C THR A 74 -1.87 15.05 -11.40
N PRO A 75 -3.07 15.63 -11.53
CA PRO A 75 -3.56 16.62 -10.55
C PRO A 75 -3.49 16.12 -9.11
N TYR A 76 -3.96 14.91 -8.83
CA TYR A 76 -3.91 14.36 -7.48
C TYR A 76 -2.51 13.93 -7.06
N GLY A 77 -1.69 13.47 -8.00
CA GLY A 77 -0.28 13.19 -7.74
C GLY A 77 0.49 14.45 -7.33
N LYS A 78 0.19 15.56 -7.96
CA LYS A 78 0.79 16.85 -7.59
C LYS A 78 0.41 17.30 -6.20
N ILE A 79 -0.82 17.04 -5.77
CA ILE A 79 -1.27 17.31 -4.40
C ILE A 79 -0.44 16.49 -3.41
N VAL A 80 -0.30 15.19 -3.64
CA VAL A 80 0.49 14.29 -2.80
C VAL A 80 1.94 14.78 -2.71
N LYS A 81 2.55 15.09 -3.85
CA LYS A 81 3.92 15.59 -3.91
C LYS A 81 4.07 16.87 -3.09
N SER A 82 3.16 17.81 -3.23
CA SER A 82 3.18 19.07 -2.48
C SER A 82 3.08 18.85 -0.98
N LEU A 83 2.18 17.99 -0.54
CA LEU A 83 2.02 17.69 0.89
C LEU A 83 3.28 17.08 1.48
N ILE A 84 3.91 16.19 0.75
CA ILE A 84 5.14 15.54 1.17
C ILE A 84 6.30 16.53 1.22
N ASP A 85 6.44 17.39 0.22
CA ASP A 85 7.47 18.42 0.18
C ASP A 85 7.34 19.40 1.36
N GLU A 86 6.13 19.61 1.86
CA GLU A 86 5.87 20.41 3.06
C GLU A 86 6.12 19.64 4.37
N GLY A 87 6.52 18.38 4.31
CA GLY A 87 6.80 17.57 5.48
C GLY A 87 5.57 16.90 6.09
N ALA A 88 4.43 16.90 5.41
CA ALA A 88 3.24 16.21 5.89
C ALA A 88 3.43 14.70 5.90
N GLN A 89 2.93 14.04 6.92
CA GLN A 89 2.93 12.59 7.02
C GLN A 89 1.60 12.04 6.53
N LEU A 90 1.65 11.26 5.47
CA LEU A 90 0.48 10.61 4.87
C LEU A 90 0.50 9.13 5.20
N GLY A 91 -0.68 8.52 5.17
CA GLY A 91 -0.81 7.08 5.36
C GLY A 91 -1.16 6.38 4.06
N VAL A 92 -1.14 5.06 4.11
CA VAL A 92 -1.64 4.21 3.03
C VAL A 92 -2.61 3.19 3.59
N SER A 93 -3.62 2.86 2.81
CA SER A 93 -4.63 1.89 3.20
C SER A 93 -5.12 1.13 1.99
N SER A 94 -5.25 -0.19 2.12
CA SER A 94 -5.78 -1.02 1.05
C SER A 94 -7.27 -0.82 0.87
N ARG A 95 -7.75 -1.11 -0.33
CA ARG A 95 -9.16 -1.07 -0.68
C ARG A 95 -9.56 -2.37 -1.34
N GLY A 96 -10.61 -3.01 -0.83
CA GLY A 96 -11.05 -4.28 -1.34
C GLY A 96 -12.47 -4.61 -0.96
N MET A 97 -12.93 -5.76 -1.42
CA MET A 97 -14.25 -6.31 -1.13
C MET A 97 -14.11 -7.73 -0.58
N GLY A 98 -15.04 -8.12 0.25
CA GLY A 98 -15.08 -9.48 0.78
C GLY A 98 -16.11 -9.59 1.89
N THR A 99 -16.38 -10.81 2.30
CA THR A 99 -17.27 -11.05 3.43
C THR A 99 -16.47 -11.20 4.71
N LEU A 100 -17.12 -10.93 5.82
CA LEU A 100 -16.52 -11.00 7.15
C LEU A 100 -17.16 -12.15 7.93
N GLU A 101 -16.34 -12.82 8.74
CA GLU A 101 -16.80 -13.82 9.71
C GLU A 101 -16.46 -13.32 11.10
N ASN A 102 -17.48 -13.20 11.97
CA ASN A 102 -17.27 -12.79 13.35
C ASN A 102 -16.95 -13.99 14.22
N LYS A 103 -15.80 -13.93 14.90
CA LYS A 103 -15.38 -14.93 15.88
C LYS A 103 -14.90 -14.23 17.14
N GLY A 104 -15.60 -14.42 18.25
CA GLY A 104 -15.19 -13.84 19.52
C GLY A 104 -15.12 -12.32 19.52
N GLY A 105 -16.02 -11.64 18.80
CA GLY A 105 -16.04 -10.17 18.69
C GLY A 105 -15.06 -9.58 17.69
N THR A 106 -14.32 -10.40 16.97
CA THR A 106 -13.38 -9.96 15.93
C THR A 106 -13.88 -10.38 14.56
N ASN A 107 -13.80 -9.47 13.61
CA ASN A 107 -14.20 -9.73 12.23
C ASN A 107 -13.00 -10.21 11.41
N TYR A 108 -13.08 -11.44 10.90
CA TYR A 108 -12.06 -12.03 10.03
C TYR A 108 -12.50 -11.92 8.58
N VAL A 109 -11.59 -11.46 7.73
CA VAL A 109 -11.84 -11.40 6.28
C VAL A 109 -11.79 -12.81 5.70
N LYS A 110 -12.82 -13.18 4.94
CA LYS A 110 -12.94 -14.52 4.36
C LYS A 110 -12.15 -14.67 3.06
N SER A 111 -12.09 -15.89 2.55
CA SER A 111 -11.32 -16.24 1.35
C SER A 111 -11.84 -15.65 0.05
N ASP A 112 -13.05 -15.09 0.06
CA ASP A 112 -13.61 -14.37 -1.09
C ASP A 112 -13.06 -12.94 -1.24
N PHE A 113 -12.11 -12.54 -0.39
CA PHE A 113 -11.52 -11.21 -0.42
C PHE A 113 -10.93 -10.91 -1.80
N TYR A 114 -11.29 -9.73 -2.32
CA TYR A 114 -10.78 -9.19 -3.57
C TYR A 114 -10.07 -7.87 -3.30
N LEU A 115 -8.76 -7.83 -3.56
CA LEU A 115 -7.96 -6.62 -3.39
C LEU A 115 -8.10 -5.76 -4.65
N ALA A 116 -8.78 -4.64 -4.51
CA ALA A 116 -8.98 -3.70 -5.62
C ALA A 116 -7.80 -2.75 -5.78
N THR A 117 -7.25 -2.28 -4.68
CA THR A 117 -6.08 -1.41 -4.65
C THR A 117 -5.24 -1.75 -3.44
N ALA A 118 -3.95 -2.01 -3.65
CA ALA A 118 -3.05 -2.36 -2.55
C ALA A 118 -2.81 -1.18 -1.61
N ALA A 119 -2.81 0.04 -2.13
CA ALA A 119 -2.58 1.23 -1.31
C ALA A 119 -3.20 2.47 -1.95
N ASP A 120 -4.20 3.04 -1.29
CA ASP A 120 -4.60 4.42 -1.50
C ASP A 120 -3.86 5.30 -0.49
N ILE A 121 -3.63 6.56 -0.82
CA ILE A 121 -3.02 7.51 0.10
C ILE A 121 -4.12 8.19 0.90
N VAL A 122 -4.02 8.12 2.22
CA VAL A 122 -5.05 8.58 3.15
C VAL A 122 -4.45 9.42 4.28
N ALA A 123 -5.27 10.25 4.90
CA ALA A 123 -4.81 11.03 6.04
C ALA A 123 -4.66 10.17 7.30
N ASP A 124 -5.54 9.18 7.49
CA ASP A 124 -5.59 8.34 8.67
C ASP A 124 -5.75 6.87 8.29
N PRO A 125 -4.65 6.10 8.22
CA PRO A 125 -4.69 4.73 7.75
C PRO A 125 -5.38 3.79 8.75
N SER A 126 -6.06 2.76 8.22
CA SER A 126 -6.68 1.74 9.06
C SER A 126 -5.65 0.81 9.72
N ALA A 127 -4.49 0.59 9.08
CA ALA A 127 -3.38 -0.12 9.70
C ALA A 127 -2.52 0.87 10.49
N PRO A 128 -2.26 0.64 11.80
CA PRO A 128 -1.64 1.65 12.66
C PRO A 128 -0.26 2.13 12.26
N GLN A 129 0.47 1.35 11.45
CA GLN A 129 1.85 1.64 11.07
C GLN A 129 2.02 2.01 9.59
N ALA A 130 0.92 2.20 8.87
CA ALA A 130 0.94 2.38 7.42
C ALA A 130 1.12 3.84 7.02
N PHE A 131 2.28 4.40 7.30
CA PHE A 131 2.60 5.78 6.95
C PHE A 131 3.56 5.90 5.78
N VAL A 132 3.48 7.03 5.11
CA VAL A 132 4.28 7.38 3.94
C VAL A 132 5.43 8.27 4.37
N ASN A 133 6.64 7.93 3.98
CA ASN A 133 7.80 8.80 4.11
C ASN A 133 8.12 9.46 2.77
N GLY A 134 8.36 10.71 2.86
CA GLY A 134 8.29 11.65 1.81
C GLY A 134 9.37 11.67 0.74
N VAL A 135 9.11 12.37 -0.35
CA VAL A 135 9.80 12.25 -1.62
C VAL A 135 10.25 13.57 -2.17
N MET A 136 11.41 13.57 -2.79
CA MET A 136 11.84 14.62 -3.69
C MET A 136 11.74 14.13 -5.14
N GLU A 137 11.75 15.07 -6.09
CA GLU A 137 11.67 14.79 -7.51
C GLU A 137 12.78 13.80 -7.94
N GLY A 138 12.43 12.82 -8.75
CA GLY A 138 13.36 11.78 -9.20
C GLY A 138 13.54 10.62 -8.24
N LYS A 139 12.75 10.55 -7.20
CA LYS A 139 12.79 9.47 -6.20
C LYS A 139 11.56 8.60 -6.29
N GLU A 140 11.70 7.36 -5.78
CA GLU A 140 10.58 6.43 -5.64
C GLU A 140 10.24 6.22 -4.16
N TRP A 141 9.00 5.81 -3.92
CA TRP A 141 8.52 5.52 -2.57
C TRP A 141 8.79 4.06 -2.23
N ILE A 142 9.35 3.83 -1.06
CA ILE A 142 9.53 2.48 -0.52
C ILE A 142 8.66 2.34 0.72
N TRP A 143 7.73 1.40 0.65
CA TRP A 143 6.85 1.05 1.75
C TRP A 143 7.52 -0.04 2.59
N ASP A 144 8.09 0.35 3.72
CA ASP A 144 8.80 -0.54 4.62
C ASP A 144 8.04 -0.71 5.93
N ASN A 145 7.55 -1.92 6.22
CA ASN A 145 6.77 -2.24 7.41
C ASN A 145 5.56 -1.32 7.61
N GLY A 146 4.85 -1.04 6.55
CA GLY A 146 3.75 -0.10 6.58
C GLY A 146 4.16 1.36 6.51
N LEU A 147 5.45 1.64 6.37
CA LEU A 147 5.97 2.99 6.12
C LEU A 147 6.45 3.10 4.68
N LEU A 148 5.96 4.10 3.98
CA LEU A 148 6.44 4.42 2.65
C LEU A 148 7.63 5.36 2.79
N LYS A 149 8.80 4.92 2.36
CA LYS A 149 10.05 5.66 2.49
C LYS A 149 10.50 6.25 1.18
N GLU A 150 11.00 7.47 1.26
CA GLU A 150 11.59 8.15 0.12
C GLU A 150 13.03 7.68 -0.11
N LYS A 151 13.35 7.31 -1.36
CA LYS A 151 14.71 6.96 -1.78
C LYS A 151 15.01 7.55 -3.15
N GLU A 152 16.25 7.96 -3.37
CA GLU A 152 16.68 8.28 -4.71
C GLU A 152 16.72 7.00 -5.57
N VAL A 153 16.34 7.14 -6.83
CA VAL A 153 16.26 6.00 -7.74
C VAL A 153 17.60 5.25 -7.81
N SER A 154 18.71 5.99 -7.78
CA SER A 154 20.05 5.41 -7.80
C SER A 154 20.42 4.64 -6.54
N GLU A 155 19.75 4.87 -5.43
CA GLU A 155 20.05 4.25 -4.14
C GLU A 155 19.09 3.11 -3.77
N ILE A 156 18.00 2.96 -4.49
CA ILE A 156 16.92 2.03 -4.14
C ILE A 156 17.42 0.59 -4.03
N GLN A 157 18.18 0.12 -5.01
CA GLN A 157 18.69 -1.26 -5.01
C GLN A 157 19.62 -1.53 -3.84
N GLU A 158 20.52 -0.62 -3.55
CA GLU A 158 21.42 -0.73 -2.40
C GLU A 158 20.66 -0.79 -1.08
N GLN A 159 19.65 0.06 -0.95
CA GLN A 159 18.82 0.11 0.24
C GLN A 159 18.02 -1.18 0.42
N ILE A 160 17.43 -1.68 -0.64
CA ILE A 160 16.68 -2.94 -0.62
C ILE A 160 17.58 -4.10 -0.22
N GLU A 161 18.77 -4.17 -0.79
CA GLU A 161 19.75 -5.22 -0.45
C GLU A 161 20.16 -5.17 1.03
N ARG A 162 20.38 -3.98 1.59
CA ARG A 162 20.70 -3.81 3.00
C ARG A 162 19.56 -4.24 3.91
N GLU A 163 18.35 -3.81 3.61
CA GLU A 163 17.17 -4.19 4.39
C GLU A 163 16.91 -5.70 4.32
N THR A 164 17.07 -6.30 3.17
CA THR A 164 16.95 -7.75 3.00
C THR A 164 17.97 -8.49 3.85
N ARG A 165 19.20 -8.01 3.90
CA ARG A 165 20.26 -8.61 4.73
C ARG A 165 19.97 -8.48 6.23
N GLN A 166 19.44 -7.34 6.67
CA GLN A 166 19.11 -7.10 8.09
C GLN A 166 17.92 -7.93 8.56
N ARG A 167 17.02 -8.32 7.66
CA ARG A 167 15.81 -9.08 7.98
C ARG A 167 15.99 -10.60 7.92
N LYS A 168 17.14 -11.04 7.47
CA LYS A 168 17.45 -12.47 7.46
C LYS A 168 17.96 -12.94 8.86
#